data_54bd413c0bb8fb394e6bf05aaeba0eac
#
_entry.id   54bd413c0bb8fb394e6bf05aaeba0eac
#
_cell.length_a   1.000
_cell.length_b   1.000
_cell.length_c   1.000
_cell.angle_alpha   90.00
_cell.angle_beta   90.00
_cell.angle_gamma   90.00
#
_symmetry.space_group_name_H-M   'P 1'
#
loop_
_entity.id
_entity.type
_entity.pdbx_description
1 polymer ?
#
loop_
_entity_poly.entity_id
_entity_poly.type
_entity_poly.pdbx_seq_one_letter_code
_entity_poly.pdbx_strand_id
1 'polypeptide(L)'
;MSYAFFVSNTFIIIKCPQIVDPHTIDVDGKLYSARHILISVGGRPFIPEIPGSEYVIDSDAALDLPSKPEKIAIVGGGYIALEFAGIFNGLTSEVHVFIRQKKVLRGFDEEVRNHEQC
;
A
#
# COMPACT_ATOMS: atom_id res chain seq x y z
N MET A 1 -6.49 -15.85 11.45
CA MET A 1 -5.38 -16.78 11.18
C MET A 1 -4.10 -16.06 11.50
N SER A 2 -3.29 -16.57 12.42
CA SER A 2 -2.10 -15.86 12.90
C SER A 2 -0.88 -16.52 12.31
N TYR A 3 -0.05 -15.77 11.61
CA TYR A 3 1.21 -16.26 11.05
C TYR A 3 2.37 -15.61 11.80
N ALA A 4 3.29 -16.43 12.29
CA ALA A 4 4.59 -15.99 12.76
C ALA A 4 5.66 -16.52 11.78
N PHE A 5 6.43 -15.62 11.18
CA PHE A 5 7.55 -16.00 10.33
C PHE A 5 8.86 -15.81 11.09
N PHE A 6 9.74 -16.79 10.99
CA PHE A 6 11.08 -16.76 11.56
C PHE A 6 12.08 -16.49 10.44
N VAL A 7 12.75 -15.36 10.46
CA VAL A 7 13.89 -15.10 9.59
C VAL A 7 15.07 -14.70 10.48
N SER A 8 16.03 -15.58 10.60
CA SER A 8 17.31 -15.41 11.33
C SER A 8 17.31 -14.28 12.38
N ASN A 9 17.01 -14.62 13.64
CA ASN A 9 16.97 -13.71 14.79
C ASN A 9 15.89 -12.57 14.75
N THR A 10 14.98 -12.59 13.81
CA THR A 10 13.89 -11.63 13.71
C THR A 10 12.56 -12.33 13.93
N PHE A 11 11.76 -11.87 14.89
CA PHE A 11 10.39 -12.30 15.11
C PHE A 11 9.42 -11.35 14.38
N ILE A 12 8.62 -11.90 13.48
CA ILE A 12 7.52 -11.17 12.85
C ILE A 12 6.21 -11.65 13.46
N ILE A 13 5.48 -10.74 14.10
CA ILE A 13 4.20 -11.03 14.74
C ILE A 13 3.09 -10.38 13.92
N ILE A 14 2.23 -11.20 13.32
CA ILE A 14 1.03 -10.76 12.58
C ILE A 14 -0.18 -10.95 13.48
N LYS A 15 -0.30 -10.09 14.48
CA LYS A 15 -1.42 -10.02 15.43
C LYS A 15 -1.59 -8.57 15.89
N CYS A 16 -2.53 -8.30 16.78
CA CYS A 16 -2.68 -7.01 17.44
C CYS A 16 -1.88 -7.00 18.75
N PRO A 17 -0.55 -6.77 18.73
CA PRO A 17 0.24 -6.70 19.94
C PRO A 17 -0.05 -5.39 20.69
N GLN A 18 0.08 -5.45 22.02
CA GLN A 18 0.10 -4.25 22.86
C GLN A 18 1.53 -3.96 23.29
N ILE A 19 1.97 -2.71 23.13
CA ILE A 19 3.28 -2.28 23.62
C ILE A 19 3.15 -2.03 25.13
N VAL A 20 3.84 -2.82 25.92
CA VAL A 20 3.83 -2.73 27.38
C VAL A 20 4.87 -1.72 27.87
N ASP A 21 6.07 -1.79 27.28
CA ASP A 21 7.18 -0.89 27.57
C ASP A 21 8.08 -0.75 26.32
N PRO A 22 9.15 0.05 26.33
CA PRO A 22 10.04 0.25 25.17
C PRO A 22 10.68 -1.02 24.59
N HIS A 23 10.66 -2.11 25.33
CA HIS A 23 11.33 -3.36 24.97
C HIS A 23 10.43 -4.58 25.04
N THR A 24 9.16 -4.43 25.46
CA THR A 24 8.24 -5.55 25.71
C THR A 24 6.90 -5.35 25.01
N ILE A 25 6.46 -6.39 24.33
CA ILE A 25 5.11 -6.46 23.75
C ILE A 25 4.33 -7.63 24.32
N ASP A 26 3.04 -7.45 24.51
CA ASP A 26 2.07 -8.51 24.84
C ASP A 26 1.35 -8.95 23.56
N VAL A 27 1.30 -10.23 23.33
CA VAL A 27 0.57 -10.85 22.22
C VAL A 27 -0.32 -11.94 22.76
N ASP A 28 -1.60 -11.67 22.92
CA ASP A 28 -2.59 -12.59 23.46
C ASP A 28 -2.19 -13.14 24.86
N GLY A 29 -1.67 -12.28 25.74
CA GLY A 29 -1.25 -12.64 27.10
C GLY A 29 0.16 -13.25 27.19
N LYS A 30 0.89 -13.34 26.07
CA LYS A 30 2.28 -13.80 26.07
C LYS A 30 3.22 -12.63 25.82
N LEU A 31 4.16 -12.43 26.75
CA LEU A 31 5.16 -11.38 26.68
C LEU A 31 6.35 -11.79 25.80
N TYR A 32 6.78 -10.86 24.95
CA TYR A 32 7.99 -10.96 24.13
C TYR A 32 8.85 -9.72 24.36
N SER A 33 10.13 -9.91 24.56
CA SER A 33 11.08 -8.82 24.77
C SER A 33 12.10 -8.74 23.63
N ALA A 34 12.44 -7.51 23.23
CA ALA A 34 13.45 -7.26 22.22
C ALA A 34 14.22 -5.96 22.52
N ARG A 35 15.46 -5.88 22.09
CA ARG A 35 16.26 -4.65 22.19
C ARG A 35 15.63 -3.51 21.38
N HIS A 36 15.04 -3.84 20.22
CA HIS A 36 14.37 -2.90 19.35
C HIS A 36 13.02 -3.49 18.88
N ILE A 37 12.00 -2.67 18.86
CA ILE A 37 10.66 -3.01 18.36
C ILE A 37 10.42 -2.16 17.11
N LEU A 38 10.19 -2.82 15.97
CA LEU A 38 9.79 -2.17 14.72
C LEU A 38 8.28 -2.31 14.53
N ILE A 39 7.59 -1.19 14.46
CA ILE A 39 6.16 -1.14 14.15
C ILE A 39 6.02 -0.97 12.64
N SER A 40 5.58 -2.03 11.95
CA SER A 40 5.40 -2.07 10.50
C SER A 40 4.01 -2.59 10.15
N VAL A 41 3.01 -1.86 10.60
CA VAL A 41 1.59 -2.25 10.47
C VAL A 41 0.98 -1.90 9.10
N GLY A 42 1.75 -1.24 8.24
CA GLY A 42 1.30 -0.78 6.93
C GLY A 42 0.23 0.31 7.02
N GLY A 43 -0.40 0.58 5.90
CA GLY A 43 -1.55 1.47 5.78
C GLY A 43 -2.74 0.73 5.17
N ARG A 44 -3.89 1.36 5.16
CA ARG A 44 -5.06 0.89 4.42
C ARG A 44 -5.36 1.86 3.28
N PRO A 45 -5.73 1.36 2.10
CA PRO A 45 -6.19 2.22 1.02
C PRO A 45 -7.46 2.96 1.43
N PHE A 46 -7.62 4.17 0.92
CA PHE A 46 -8.78 5.01 1.17
C PHE A 46 -9.53 5.26 -0.16
N ILE A 47 -10.78 4.86 -0.20
CA ILE A 47 -11.69 5.17 -1.30
C ILE A 47 -12.53 6.39 -0.89
N PRO A 48 -12.45 7.52 -1.63
CA PRO A 48 -13.27 8.69 -1.32
C PRO A 48 -14.74 8.43 -1.57
N GLU A 49 -15.61 9.03 -0.76
CA GLU A 49 -17.07 9.00 -0.95
C GLU A 49 -17.47 9.93 -2.10
N ILE A 50 -17.47 9.41 -3.30
CA ILE A 50 -17.89 10.08 -4.52
C ILE A 50 -18.93 9.20 -5.25
N PRO A 51 -19.80 9.76 -6.09
CA PRO A 51 -20.72 8.96 -6.89
C PRO A 51 -19.96 7.92 -7.73
N GLY A 52 -20.35 6.66 -7.64
CA GLY A 52 -19.69 5.55 -8.32
C GLY A 52 -18.56 4.88 -7.52
N SER A 53 -18.29 5.32 -6.28
CA SER A 53 -17.27 4.70 -5.42
C SER A 53 -17.56 3.23 -5.10
N GLU A 54 -18.83 2.82 -5.20
CA GLU A 54 -19.25 1.42 -5.03
C GLU A 54 -18.78 0.47 -6.15
N TYR A 55 -18.30 1.01 -7.27
CA TYR A 55 -17.82 0.24 -8.43
C TYR A 55 -16.30 0.20 -8.54
N VAL A 56 -15.58 0.93 -7.67
CA VAL A 56 -14.13 0.94 -7.74
C VAL A 56 -13.51 -0.14 -6.86
N ILE A 57 -12.30 -0.50 -7.18
CA ILE A 57 -11.45 -1.36 -6.35
C ILE A 57 -10.27 -0.56 -5.83
N ASP A 58 -9.73 -0.97 -4.71
CA ASP A 58 -8.49 -0.41 -4.16
C ASP A 58 -7.24 -1.16 -4.64
N SER A 59 -6.06 -0.74 -4.16
CA SER A 59 -4.79 -1.37 -4.50
C SER A 59 -4.70 -2.83 -4.06
N ASP A 60 -5.32 -3.19 -2.94
CA ASP A 60 -5.28 -4.56 -2.42
C ASP A 60 -6.08 -5.49 -3.34
N ALA A 61 -7.29 -5.09 -3.69
CA ALA A 61 -8.14 -5.83 -4.62
C ALA A 61 -7.58 -5.85 -6.06
N ALA A 62 -6.81 -4.82 -6.46
CA ALA A 62 -6.17 -4.79 -7.78
C ALA A 62 -5.09 -5.87 -7.94
N LEU A 63 -4.44 -6.30 -6.83
CA LEU A 63 -3.48 -7.40 -6.84
C LEU A 63 -4.17 -8.78 -6.94
N ASP A 64 -5.43 -8.87 -6.52
CA ASP A 64 -6.22 -10.10 -6.49
C ASP A 64 -7.17 -10.24 -7.71
N LEU A 65 -7.00 -9.41 -8.73
CA LEU A 65 -7.83 -9.49 -9.93
C LEU A 65 -7.72 -10.88 -10.58
N PRO A 66 -8.83 -11.55 -10.90
CA PRO A 66 -8.84 -12.90 -11.47
C PRO A 66 -8.27 -12.95 -12.89
N SER A 67 -8.21 -11.82 -13.57
CA SER A 67 -7.64 -11.67 -14.91
C SER A 67 -7.18 -10.23 -15.15
N LYS A 68 -6.22 -10.08 -16.06
CA LYS A 68 -5.74 -8.77 -16.51
C LYS A 68 -6.89 -7.99 -17.19
N PRO A 69 -7.20 -6.77 -16.77
CA PRO A 69 -8.16 -5.92 -17.47
C PRO A 69 -7.58 -5.46 -18.83
N GLU A 70 -8.40 -5.40 -19.86
CA GLU A 70 -7.99 -4.80 -21.14
C GLU A 70 -7.81 -3.29 -21.03
N LYS A 71 -8.69 -2.63 -20.24
CA LYS A 71 -8.68 -1.21 -19.96
C LYS A 71 -8.80 -0.97 -18.47
N ILE A 72 -8.06 -0.01 -17.96
CA ILE A 72 -8.12 0.37 -16.54
C ILE A 72 -8.05 1.90 -16.39
N ALA A 73 -8.91 2.42 -15.54
CA ALA A 73 -8.88 3.80 -15.07
C ALA A 73 -8.32 3.84 -13.64
N ILE A 74 -7.29 4.62 -13.41
CA ILE A 74 -6.65 4.77 -12.11
C ILE A 74 -6.90 6.19 -11.62
N VAL A 75 -7.53 6.34 -10.47
CA VAL A 75 -7.80 7.63 -9.84
C VAL A 75 -6.80 7.88 -8.73
N GLY A 76 -5.87 8.80 -8.96
CA GLY A 76 -4.82 9.15 -8.01
C GLY A 76 -3.53 9.55 -8.69
N GLY A 77 -2.74 10.38 -8.03
CA GLY A 77 -1.43 10.86 -8.53
C GLY A 77 -0.30 10.59 -7.54
N GLY A 78 -0.50 9.69 -6.58
CA GLY A 78 0.54 9.22 -5.67
C GLY A 78 1.37 8.09 -6.27
N TYR A 79 2.44 7.70 -5.59
CA TYR A 79 3.38 6.69 -6.06
C TYR A 79 2.69 5.33 -6.35
N ILE A 80 1.74 4.91 -5.51
CA ILE A 80 1.00 3.65 -5.72
C ILE A 80 0.24 3.69 -7.06
N ALA A 81 -0.45 4.79 -7.34
CA ALA A 81 -1.20 4.94 -8.60
C ALA A 81 -0.29 4.87 -9.83
N LEU A 82 0.90 5.47 -9.76
CA LEU A 82 1.87 5.44 -10.86
C LEU A 82 2.51 4.06 -11.02
N GLU A 83 2.83 3.37 -9.93
CA GLU A 83 3.34 2.00 -9.97
C GLU A 83 2.32 1.06 -10.62
N PHE A 84 1.06 1.11 -10.21
CA PHE A 84 -0.01 0.32 -10.86
C PHE A 84 -0.21 0.70 -12.31
N ALA A 85 -0.13 2.00 -12.66
CA ALA A 85 -0.19 2.44 -14.05
C ALA A 85 0.94 1.82 -14.87
N GLY A 86 2.16 1.82 -14.36
CA GLY A 86 3.32 1.18 -14.98
C GLY A 86 3.14 -0.33 -15.14
N ILE A 87 2.66 -1.01 -14.10
CA ILE A 87 2.42 -2.46 -14.12
C ILE A 87 1.38 -2.82 -15.19
N PHE A 88 0.21 -2.20 -15.18
CA PHE A 88 -0.86 -2.53 -16.15
C PHE A 88 -0.49 -2.13 -17.57
N ASN A 89 0.21 -1.01 -17.75
CA ASN A 89 0.74 -0.63 -19.07
C ASN A 89 1.79 -1.63 -19.57
N GLY A 90 2.70 -2.07 -18.71
CA GLY A 90 3.69 -3.12 -19.03
C GLY A 90 3.04 -4.47 -19.38
N LEU A 91 1.87 -4.75 -18.80
CA LEU A 91 1.03 -5.90 -19.15
C LEU A 91 0.15 -5.66 -20.39
N THR A 92 0.34 -4.57 -21.11
CA THR A 92 -0.41 -4.23 -22.33
C THR A 92 -1.90 -3.89 -22.10
N SER A 93 -2.28 -3.44 -20.92
CA SER A 93 -3.59 -2.83 -20.70
C SER A 93 -3.61 -1.37 -21.21
N GLU A 94 -4.76 -0.92 -21.69
CA GLU A 94 -5.00 0.51 -21.94
C GLU A 94 -5.21 1.21 -20.61
N VAL A 95 -4.28 2.09 -20.21
CA VAL A 95 -4.27 2.71 -18.87
C VAL A 95 -4.61 4.19 -18.96
N HIS A 96 -5.58 4.64 -18.17
CA HIS A 96 -5.93 6.04 -18.01
C HIS A 96 -5.74 6.46 -16.55
N VAL A 97 -4.91 7.47 -16.31
CA VAL A 97 -4.65 8.00 -14.97
C VAL A 97 -5.35 9.35 -14.79
N PHE A 98 -6.21 9.45 -13.77
CA PHE A 98 -6.94 10.66 -13.44
C PHE A 98 -6.39 11.31 -12.19
N ILE A 99 -5.89 12.53 -12.31
CA ILE A 99 -5.37 13.31 -11.18
C ILE A 99 -6.13 14.63 -11.06
N ARG A 100 -6.37 15.08 -9.82
CA ARG A 100 -7.02 16.38 -9.57
C ARG A 100 -6.02 17.55 -9.53
N GLN A 101 -4.74 17.28 -9.43
CA GLN A 101 -3.67 18.28 -9.36
C GLN A 101 -2.91 18.35 -10.68
N LYS A 102 -2.21 19.48 -10.89
CA LYS A 102 -1.44 19.67 -12.12
C LYS A 102 -0.24 18.73 -12.26
N LYS A 103 0.29 18.22 -11.15
CA LYS A 103 1.45 17.33 -11.11
C LYS A 103 1.16 16.11 -10.24
N VAL A 104 1.75 15.00 -10.60
CA VAL A 104 1.79 13.76 -9.80
C VAL A 104 2.73 13.90 -8.60
N LEU A 105 2.78 12.88 -7.74
CA LEU A 105 3.73 12.74 -6.62
C LEU A 105 3.73 13.92 -5.65
N ARG A 106 2.53 14.31 -5.17
CA ARG A 106 2.42 15.37 -4.16
C ARG A 106 3.26 15.05 -2.93
N GLY A 107 4.11 16.01 -2.52
CA GLY A 107 4.99 15.88 -1.35
C GLY A 107 6.36 15.29 -1.67
N PHE A 108 6.61 14.91 -2.91
CA PHE A 108 7.93 14.55 -3.40
C PHE A 108 8.67 15.79 -3.91
N ASP A 109 9.97 15.61 -4.17
CA ASP A 109 10.83 16.64 -4.71
C ASP A 109 10.35 17.15 -6.08
N GLU A 110 10.53 18.45 -6.34
CA GLU A 110 10.05 19.09 -7.58
C GLU A 110 10.76 18.56 -8.84
N GLU A 111 12.04 18.19 -8.75
CA GLU A 111 12.77 17.63 -9.89
C GLU A 111 12.20 16.26 -10.27
N VAL A 112 11.94 15.40 -9.29
CA VAL A 112 11.29 14.10 -9.50
C VAL A 112 9.90 14.27 -10.13
N ARG A 113 9.09 15.20 -9.62
CA ARG A 113 7.74 15.48 -10.13
C ARG A 113 7.73 16.04 -11.56
N ASN A 114 8.78 16.69 -12.00
CA ASN A 114 8.91 17.19 -13.37
C ASN A 114 9.31 16.08 -14.35
N HIS A 115 10.11 15.10 -13.92
CA HIS A 115 10.50 13.95 -14.74
C HIS A 115 9.35 13.02 -15.09
N GLU A 116 8.39 12.83 -14.17
CA GLU A 116 7.24 11.95 -14.37
C GLU A 116 6.16 12.54 -15.31
N GLN A 117 6.36 13.73 -15.86
CA GLN A 117 5.42 14.37 -16.81
C GLN A 117 5.87 14.28 -18.28
N CYS A 118 7.00 13.63 -18.56
CA CYS A 118 7.50 13.39 -19.92
C CYS A 118 7.03 12.01 -20.49
#